data_5507971644748341b52f7de0a0ba3e35
#
_entry.id   5507971644748341b52f7de0a0ba3e35
#
_cell.length_a   1.000
_cell.length_b   1.000
_cell.length_c   1.000
_cell.angle_alpha   90.00
_cell.angle_beta   90.00
_cell.angle_gamma   90.00
#
_symmetry.space_group_name_H-M   'P 1'
#
loop_
_entity.id
_entity.type
_entity.pdbx_description
1 polymer ?
#
loop_
_entity_poly.entity_id
_entity_poly.type
_entity_poly.pdbx_seq_one_letter_code
_entity_poly.pdbx_strand_id
1 'polypeptide(L)'
;MNENKKIWLSPPHMGGRERELVQEVFDINWISPAGPHIDIFEEKLSNISLNYSVAALSSGTAAIHLALIIAGVRKNDNVICSSFTFSASANPITYLGANPIFIDSERETWNMCPNLLERAIEDAIKINKKPKAIVLVHLYGMPAKMEDIMLIANKFSIPLIEDAAEALGSKYKNQQLGTF
;
A
#
# COMPACT_ATOMS: atom_id res chain seq x y z
N MET A 1 -16.70 -36.87 -17.68
CA MET A 1 -15.33 -36.31 -17.71
C MET A 1 -15.31 -35.15 -16.74
N ASN A 2 -14.61 -35.29 -15.60
CA ASN A 2 -14.43 -34.15 -14.70
C ASN A 2 -13.48 -33.16 -15.37
N GLU A 3 -14.01 -32.08 -15.93
CA GLU A 3 -13.19 -30.94 -16.28
C GLU A 3 -12.53 -30.43 -15.00
N ASN A 4 -11.22 -30.59 -14.91
CA ASN A 4 -10.42 -29.99 -13.85
C ASN A 4 -10.61 -28.48 -13.92
N LYS A 5 -11.59 -27.96 -13.18
CA LYS A 5 -11.89 -26.53 -13.13
C LYS A 5 -10.69 -25.84 -12.50
N LYS A 6 -9.93 -25.06 -13.29
CA LYS A 6 -8.77 -24.32 -12.82
C LYS A 6 -9.20 -23.37 -11.70
N ILE A 7 -8.52 -23.46 -10.58
CA ILE A 7 -8.71 -22.52 -9.46
C ILE A 7 -7.72 -21.35 -9.66
N TRP A 8 -8.26 -20.16 -9.83
CA TRP A 8 -7.47 -18.96 -9.97
C TRP A 8 -7.21 -18.36 -8.59
N LEU A 9 -6.01 -17.81 -8.37
CA LEU A 9 -5.65 -17.16 -7.13
C LEU A 9 -6.52 -15.92 -6.88
N SER A 10 -6.62 -15.04 -7.87
CA SER A 10 -7.38 -13.79 -7.78
C SER A 10 -7.94 -13.44 -9.17
N PRO A 11 -9.09 -14.02 -9.55
CA PRO A 11 -9.71 -13.69 -10.83
C PRO A 11 -10.29 -12.27 -10.79
N PRO A 12 -10.29 -11.54 -11.92
CA PRO A 12 -11.03 -10.29 -12.02
C PRO A 12 -12.52 -10.49 -11.71
N HIS A 13 -13.11 -9.55 -11.01
CA HIS A 13 -14.54 -9.51 -10.73
C HIS A 13 -15.17 -8.33 -11.45
N MET A 14 -16.29 -8.59 -12.13
CA MET A 14 -17.07 -7.57 -12.82
C MET A 14 -18.36 -7.30 -12.04
N GLY A 15 -18.54 -6.04 -11.63
CA GLY A 15 -19.70 -5.60 -10.86
C GLY A 15 -20.97 -5.42 -11.70
N GLY A 16 -20.81 -5.36 -13.03
CA GLY A 16 -21.91 -5.27 -14.02
C GLY A 16 -22.11 -3.89 -14.64
N ARG A 17 -21.56 -2.83 -14.04
CA ARG A 17 -21.67 -1.46 -14.55
C ARG A 17 -20.46 -0.93 -15.32
N GLU A 18 -19.39 -1.70 -15.41
CA GLU A 18 -18.13 -1.24 -15.99
C GLU A 18 -18.27 -0.79 -17.43
N ARG A 19 -19.06 -1.53 -18.24
CA ARG A 19 -19.31 -1.16 -19.65
C ARG A 19 -20.11 0.12 -19.80
N GLU A 20 -21.12 0.32 -18.93
CA GLU A 20 -21.94 1.53 -18.88
C GLU A 20 -21.05 2.75 -18.56
N LEU A 21 -20.23 2.65 -17.51
CA LEU A 21 -19.34 3.74 -17.10
C LEU A 21 -18.28 4.07 -18.15
N VAL A 22 -17.73 3.07 -18.82
CA VAL A 22 -16.81 3.30 -19.93
C VAL A 22 -17.51 3.96 -21.11
N GLN A 23 -18.73 3.52 -21.46
CA GLN A 23 -19.49 4.13 -22.55
C GLN A 23 -19.84 5.61 -22.23
N GLU A 24 -20.23 5.90 -21.01
CA GLU A 24 -20.51 7.27 -20.55
C GLU A 24 -19.32 8.21 -20.78
N VAL A 25 -18.07 7.76 -20.49
CA VAL A 25 -16.87 8.57 -20.73
C VAL A 25 -16.71 8.95 -22.19
N PHE A 26 -17.04 8.03 -23.12
CA PHE A 26 -17.01 8.31 -24.56
C PHE A 26 -18.15 9.23 -24.98
N ASP A 27 -19.35 9.02 -24.46
CA ASP A 27 -20.55 9.80 -24.83
C ASP A 27 -20.41 11.27 -24.41
N ILE A 28 -19.84 11.53 -23.23
CA ILE A 28 -19.56 12.90 -22.75
C ILE A 28 -18.25 13.47 -23.27
N ASN A 29 -17.50 12.70 -24.08
CA ASN A 29 -16.19 13.06 -24.64
C ASN A 29 -15.17 13.49 -23.55
N TRP A 30 -15.17 12.85 -22.39
CA TRP A 30 -14.25 13.17 -21.30
C TRP A 30 -13.18 12.08 -21.14
N ILE A 31 -12.42 11.85 -22.21
CA ILE A 31 -11.30 10.91 -22.22
C ILE A 31 -10.05 11.66 -21.76
N SER A 32 -9.92 11.87 -20.46
CA SER A 32 -8.88 12.69 -19.85
C SER A 32 -8.46 12.10 -18.49
N PRO A 33 -7.21 12.34 -18.04
CA PRO A 33 -6.78 11.95 -16.68
C PRO A 33 -7.41 12.82 -15.56
N ALA A 34 -8.29 13.77 -15.90
CA ALA A 34 -9.10 14.53 -14.95
C ALA A 34 -10.55 14.51 -15.42
N GLY A 35 -11.50 14.74 -14.53
CA GLY A 35 -12.91 14.85 -14.88
C GLY A 35 -13.87 14.15 -13.92
N PRO A 36 -15.19 14.16 -14.22
CA PRO A 36 -16.23 13.79 -13.26
C PRO A 36 -16.07 12.39 -12.64
N HIS A 37 -15.60 11.41 -13.42
CA HIS A 37 -15.39 10.06 -12.90
C HIS A 37 -14.22 9.96 -11.93
N ILE A 38 -13.17 10.77 -12.12
CA ILE A 38 -12.04 10.86 -11.18
C ILE A 38 -12.50 11.51 -9.89
N ASP A 39 -13.24 12.63 -9.98
CA ASP A 39 -13.77 13.34 -8.81
C ASP A 39 -14.69 12.43 -7.97
N ILE A 40 -15.60 11.69 -8.63
CA ILE A 40 -16.49 10.72 -7.98
C ILE A 40 -15.70 9.57 -7.33
N PHE A 41 -14.62 9.11 -7.97
CA PHE A 41 -13.77 8.06 -7.43
C PHE A 41 -13.05 8.53 -6.15
N GLU A 42 -12.46 9.72 -6.18
CA GLU A 42 -11.78 10.33 -5.04
C GLU A 42 -12.75 10.59 -3.89
N GLU A 43 -13.94 11.12 -4.16
CA GLU A 43 -15.01 11.32 -3.17
C GLU A 43 -15.44 10.01 -2.50
N LYS A 44 -15.71 8.97 -3.30
CA LYS A 44 -16.11 7.66 -2.76
C LYS A 44 -15.03 7.03 -1.90
N LEU A 45 -13.77 7.11 -2.30
CA LEU A 45 -12.67 6.62 -1.49
C LEU A 45 -12.48 7.46 -0.22
N SER A 46 -12.60 8.78 -0.30
CA SER A 46 -12.57 9.66 0.87
C SER A 46 -13.62 9.26 1.90
N ASN A 47 -14.86 9.01 1.47
CA ASN A 47 -15.95 8.56 2.34
C ASN A 47 -15.66 7.21 3.04
N ILE A 48 -14.96 6.31 2.38
CA ILE A 48 -14.52 5.03 2.96
C ILE A 48 -13.34 5.23 3.92
N SER A 49 -12.48 6.20 3.63
CA SER A 49 -11.20 6.45 4.30
C SER A 49 -11.32 7.54 5.38
N LEU A 50 -12.35 7.52 6.19
CA LEU A 50 -12.55 8.46 7.32
C LEU A 50 -12.53 9.94 6.88
N ASN A 51 -12.95 10.24 5.65
CA ASN A 51 -12.94 11.57 5.02
C ASN A 51 -11.53 12.17 4.84
N TYR A 52 -10.49 11.34 4.73
CA TYR A 52 -9.17 11.80 4.30
C TYR A 52 -9.22 12.26 2.84
N SER A 53 -8.38 13.23 2.51
CA SER A 53 -8.18 13.65 1.12
C SER A 53 -7.58 12.51 0.31
N VAL A 54 -8.13 12.28 -0.88
CA VAL A 54 -7.70 11.23 -1.80
C VAL A 54 -7.22 11.86 -3.09
N ALA A 55 -6.17 11.31 -3.66
CA ALA A 55 -5.70 11.66 -5.00
C ALA A 55 -5.61 10.38 -5.85
N ALA A 56 -6.34 10.34 -6.95
CA ALA A 56 -6.27 9.25 -7.91
C ALA A 56 -4.98 9.33 -8.73
N LEU A 57 -4.25 8.23 -8.78
CA LEU A 57 -3.00 8.12 -9.54
C LEU A 57 -3.08 6.97 -10.55
N SER A 58 -2.15 6.91 -11.48
CA SER A 58 -2.13 5.93 -12.56
C SER A 58 -1.93 4.48 -12.08
N SER A 59 -1.37 4.29 -10.90
CA SER A 59 -1.14 2.96 -10.29
C SER A 59 -0.76 3.07 -8.82
N GLY A 60 -0.88 1.95 -8.07
CA GLY A 60 -0.36 1.85 -6.71
C GLY A 60 1.16 2.07 -6.62
N THR A 61 1.91 1.66 -7.63
CA THR A 61 3.35 1.94 -7.73
C THR A 61 3.63 3.45 -7.74
N ALA A 62 2.85 4.21 -8.52
CA ALA A 62 2.96 5.68 -8.56
C ALA A 62 2.55 6.31 -7.22
N ALA A 63 1.54 5.74 -6.56
CA ALA A 63 1.09 6.21 -5.25
C ALA A 63 2.18 6.01 -4.18
N ILE A 64 2.78 4.83 -4.10
CA ILE A 64 3.88 4.55 -3.16
C ILE A 64 5.09 5.44 -3.48
N HIS A 65 5.42 5.64 -4.75
CA HIS A 65 6.52 6.53 -5.15
C HIS A 65 6.29 7.96 -4.65
N LEU A 66 5.10 8.50 -4.86
CA LEU A 66 4.74 9.84 -4.37
C LEU A 66 4.74 9.91 -2.84
N ALA A 67 4.20 8.90 -2.16
CA ALA A 67 4.20 8.83 -0.70
C ALA A 67 5.63 8.82 -0.11
N LEU A 68 6.56 8.09 -0.74
CA LEU A 68 7.98 8.10 -0.35
C LEU A 68 8.62 9.48 -0.54
N ILE A 69 8.30 10.19 -1.63
CA ILE A 69 8.76 11.57 -1.85
C ILE A 69 8.23 12.50 -0.74
N ILE A 70 6.94 12.40 -0.41
CA ILE A 70 6.30 13.19 0.65
C ILE A 70 6.92 12.86 2.01
N ALA A 71 7.24 11.60 2.29
CA ALA A 71 7.98 11.18 3.48
C ALA A 71 9.44 11.69 3.52
N GLY A 72 9.89 12.35 2.45
CA GLY A 72 11.21 12.95 2.34
C GLY A 72 12.33 11.96 2.06
N VAL A 73 12.03 10.81 1.47
CA VAL A 73 13.02 9.80 1.05
C VAL A 73 13.87 10.35 -0.10
N ARG A 74 15.16 10.16 0.00
CA ARG A 74 16.16 10.63 -0.97
C ARG A 74 17.15 9.50 -1.31
N LYS A 75 17.97 9.75 -2.30
CA LYS A 75 19.06 8.85 -2.70
C LYS A 75 19.93 8.47 -1.51
N ASN A 76 20.24 7.18 -1.40
CA ASN A 76 21.03 6.53 -0.35
C ASN A 76 20.31 6.43 1.02
N ASP A 77 19.09 6.92 1.17
CA ASP A 77 18.29 6.63 2.37
C ASP A 77 17.93 5.14 2.43
N ASN A 78 17.72 4.63 3.64
CA ASN A 78 17.18 3.30 3.85
C ASN A 78 15.65 3.40 4.01
N VAL A 79 14.92 2.48 3.40
CA VAL A 79 13.47 2.33 3.56
C VAL A 79 13.16 0.88 3.88
N ILE A 80 12.41 0.64 4.94
CA ILE A 80 11.95 -0.69 5.30
C ILE A 80 10.77 -1.08 4.43
N CYS A 81 10.72 -2.34 3.99
CA CYS A 81 9.64 -2.90 3.20
C CYS A 81 9.36 -4.35 3.60
N SER A 82 8.12 -4.79 3.48
CA SER A 82 7.77 -6.21 3.62
C SER A 82 8.52 -7.04 2.57
N SER A 83 9.03 -8.22 2.94
CA SER A 83 9.70 -9.11 1.98
C SER A 83 8.71 -9.92 1.17
N PHE A 84 7.58 -10.30 1.76
CA PHE A 84 6.50 -11.01 1.08
C PHE A 84 5.48 -9.99 0.55
N THR A 85 5.70 -9.56 -0.68
CA THR A 85 4.88 -8.55 -1.35
C THR A 85 5.03 -8.64 -2.85
N PHE A 86 4.15 -7.96 -3.58
CA PHE A 86 4.35 -7.68 -4.99
C PHE A 86 5.48 -6.65 -5.16
N SER A 87 6.28 -6.79 -6.21
CA SER A 87 7.47 -5.95 -6.44
C SER A 87 7.17 -4.43 -6.48
N ALA A 88 5.92 -4.07 -6.74
CA ALA A 88 5.46 -2.67 -6.75
C ALA A 88 5.62 -1.94 -5.40
N SER A 89 5.67 -2.66 -4.27
CA SER A 89 5.94 -2.05 -2.97
C SER A 89 7.41 -1.65 -2.82
N ALA A 90 8.33 -2.42 -3.41
CA ALA A 90 9.78 -2.21 -3.27
C ALA A 90 10.38 -1.35 -4.40
N ASN A 91 9.90 -1.51 -5.64
CA ASN A 91 10.44 -0.81 -6.81
C ASN A 91 10.51 0.72 -6.65
N PRO A 92 9.47 1.41 -6.13
CA PRO A 92 9.52 2.85 -5.92
C PRO A 92 10.65 3.35 -5.01
N ILE A 93 11.09 2.51 -4.07
CA ILE A 93 12.24 2.81 -3.22
C ILE A 93 13.48 2.95 -4.08
N THR A 94 13.68 2.03 -5.02
CA THR A 94 14.83 2.05 -5.92
C THR A 94 14.75 3.17 -6.95
N TYR A 95 13.55 3.59 -7.35
CA TYR A 95 13.39 4.75 -8.26
C TYR A 95 13.94 6.04 -7.66
N LEU A 96 13.89 6.18 -6.34
CA LEU A 96 14.48 7.30 -5.61
C LEU A 96 15.99 7.16 -5.36
N GLY A 97 16.59 6.02 -5.77
CA GLY A 97 17.97 5.68 -5.45
C GLY A 97 18.17 5.36 -3.97
N ALA A 98 17.10 5.04 -3.26
CA ALA A 98 17.12 4.58 -1.87
C ALA A 98 17.33 3.06 -1.79
N ASN A 99 17.67 2.57 -0.60
CA ASN A 99 18.02 1.17 -0.35
C ASN A 99 16.86 0.48 0.38
N PRO A 100 16.19 -0.54 -0.19
CA PRO A 100 15.20 -1.31 0.53
C PRO A 100 15.85 -2.21 1.57
N ILE A 101 15.29 -2.23 2.79
CA ILE A 101 15.58 -3.19 3.85
C ILE A 101 14.35 -4.08 3.99
N PHE A 102 14.48 -5.35 3.62
CA PHE A 102 13.37 -6.27 3.66
C PHE A 102 13.22 -6.91 5.03
N ILE A 103 12.00 -6.90 5.57
CA ILE A 103 11.64 -7.55 6.82
C ILE A 103 10.79 -8.77 6.51
N ASP A 104 11.17 -9.90 7.09
CA ASP A 104 10.48 -11.17 6.91
C ASP A 104 9.13 -11.18 7.61
N SER A 105 8.29 -12.14 7.22
CA SER A 105 6.92 -12.30 7.68
C SER A 105 6.85 -12.96 9.06
N GLU A 106 5.83 -12.61 9.83
CA GLU A 106 5.43 -13.41 11.00
C GLU A 106 4.45 -14.53 10.59
N ARG A 107 4.25 -15.52 11.47
CA ARG A 107 3.62 -16.79 11.10
C ARG A 107 2.09 -16.79 11.11
N GLU A 108 1.45 -15.80 11.71
CA GLU A 108 0.00 -15.78 11.87
C GLU A 108 -0.70 -15.16 10.68
N THR A 109 -0.26 -13.97 10.26
CA THR A 109 -0.86 -13.21 9.16
C THR A 109 -0.01 -13.18 7.89
N TRP A 110 1.24 -13.64 7.96
CA TRP A 110 2.25 -13.59 6.90
C TRP A 110 2.65 -12.17 6.49
N ASN A 111 2.25 -11.19 7.27
CA ASN A 111 2.68 -9.79 7.13
C ASN A 111 4.01 -9.54 7.85
N MET A 112 4.53 -8.31 7.72
CA MET A 112 5.79 -7.89 8.34
C MET A 112 5.85 -8.24 9.82
N CYS A 113 6.92 -8.91 10.23
CA CYS A 113 7.14 -9.29 11.62
C CYS A 113 7.54 -8.08 12.48
N PRO A 114 6.73 -7.69 13.52
CA PRO A 114 7.05 -6.54 14.37
C PRO A 114 8.40 -6.65 15.07
N ASN A 115 8.74 -7.84 15.60
CA ASN A 115 10.01 -8.04 16.30
C ASN A 115 11.22 -7.86 15.38
N LEU A 116 11.13 -8.33 14.13
CA LEU A 116 12.19 -8.15 13.14
C LEU A 116 12.27 -6.70 12.66
N LEU A 117 11.13 -6.01 12.54
CA LEU A 117 11.07 -4.60 12.23
C LEU A 117 11.82 -3.77 13.28
N GLU A 118 11.51 -3.95 14.56
CA GLU A 118 12.14 -3.22 15.66
C GLU A 118 13.64 -3.45 15.68
N ARG A 119 14.06 -4.72 15.61
CA ARG A 119 15.48 -5.09 15.56
C ARG A 119 16.22 -4.45 14.37
N ALA A 120 15.64 -4.49 13.18
CA ALA A 120 16.25 -3.91 11.98
C ALA A 120 16.44 -2.38 12.11
N ILE A 121 15.46 -1.68 12.72
CA ILE A 121 15.58 -0.25 12.99
C ILE A 121 16.72 0.01 14.00
N GLU A 122 16.76 -0.73 15.10
CA GLU A 122 17.80 -0.59 16.12
C GLU A 122 19.22 -0.83 15.56
N ASP A 123 19.36 -1.88 14.74
CA ASP A 123 20.64 -2.20 14.10
C ASP A 123 21.05 -1.11 13.08
N ALA A 124 20.11 -0.58 12.33
CA ALA A 124 20.36 0.54 11.41
C ALA A 124 20.77 1.82 12.16
N ILE A 125 20.16 2.11 13.30
CA ILE A 125 20.51 3.27 14.14
C ILE A 125 21.94 3.16 14.68
N LYS A 126 22.38 1.96 15.13
CA LYS A 126 23.78 1.72 15.63
C LYS A 126 24.84 2.11 14.60
N ILE A 127 24.53 2.00 13.32
CA ILE A 127 25.46 2.35 12.22
C ILE A 127 25.15 3.72 11.58
N ASN A 128 24.36 4.56 12.26
CA ASN A 128 23.93 5.88 11.78
C ASN A 128 23.17 5.86 10.42
N LYS A 129 22.40 4.81 10.18
CA LYS A 129 21.58 4.63 8.96
C LYS A 129 20.10 4.38 9.29
N LYS A 130 19.55 5.18 10.22
CA LYS A 130 18.14 5.10 10.58
C LYS A 130 17.26 5.12 9.31
N PRO A 131 16.30 4.19 9.17
CA PRO A 131 15.37 4.17 8.04
C PRO A 131 14.53 5.44 7.96
N LYS A 132 14.26 5.90 6.74
CA LYS A 132 13.52 7.13 6.48
C LYS A 132 12.01 6.92 6.43
N ALA A 133 11.57 5.73 6.02
CA ALA A 133 10.17 5.33 5.96
C ALA A 133 10.03 3.81 6.11
N ILE A 134 8.81 3.37 6.42
CA ILE A 134 8.38 1.97 6.42
C ILE A 134 7.26 1.84 5.39
N VAL A 135 7.38 0.90 4.45
CA VAL A 135 6.30 0.47 3.55
C VAL A 135 5.76 -0.85 4.06
N LEU A 136 4.59 -0.80 4.65
CA LEU A 136 3.87 -1.94 5.21
C LEU A 136 2.82 -2.43 4.23
N VAL A 137 2.84 -3.71 3.91
CA VAL A 137 1.85 -4.34 3.02
C VAL A 137 0.82 -5.08 3.85
N HIS A 138 -0.44 -5.07 3.40
CA HIS A 138 -1.51 -5.93 3.89
C HIS A 138 -1.71 -7.08 2.92
N LEU A 139 -0.92 -8.13 3.10
CA LEU A 139 -0.80 -9.24 2.16
C LEU A 139 -2.16 -9.92 1.90
N TYR A 140 -2.59 -9.93 0.64
CA TYR A 140 -3.90 -10.46 0.22
C TYR A 140 -5.09 -9.91 1.00
N GLY A 141 -4.98 -8.67 1.48
CA GLY A 141 -6.02 -8.01 2.29
C GLY A 141 -6.05 -8.42 3.76
N MET A 142 -5.14 -9.28 4.21
CA MET A 142 -5.00 -9.64 5.62
C MET A 142 -4.35 -8.47 6.38
N PRO A 143 -5.00 -7.97 7.44
CA PRO A 143 -4.41 -6.90 8.25
C PRO A 143 -3.08 -7.31 8.88
N ALA A 144 -2.06 -6.47 8.75
CA ALA A 144 -0.85 -6.61 9.55
C ALA A 144 -1.14 -6.33 11.04
N LYS A 145 -0.21 -6.66 11.92
CA LYS A 145 -0.30 -6.36 13.37
C LYS A 145 -0.13 -4.86 13.62
N MET A 146 -1.14 -4.08 13.22
CA MET A 146 -1.09 -2.63 13.15
C MET A 146 -0.68 -1.96 14.46
N GLU A 147 -1.23 -2.41 15.59
CA GLU A 147 -0.87 -1.82 16.90
C GLU A 147 0.62 -1.92 17.19
N ASP A 148 1.20 -3.11 16.99
CA ASP A 148 2.62 -3.34 17.25
C ASP A 148 3.49 -2.54 16.27
N ILE A 149 3.14 -2.56 14.98
CA ILE A 149 3.86 -1.82 13.93
C ILE A 149 3.81 -0.31 14.16
N MET A 150 2.62 0.23 14.49
CA MET A 150 2.44 1.65 14.78
C MET A 150 3.19 2.09 16.04
N LEU A 151 3.20 1.25 17.09
CA LEU A 151 3.97 1.49 18.30
C LEU A 151 5.47 1.63 17.98
N ILE A 152 6.00 0.72 17.16
CA ILE A 152 7.41 0.74 16.73
C ILE A 152 7.70 1.97 15.86
N ALA A 153 6.87 2.24 14.84
CA ALA A 153 7.03 3.39 13.97
C ALA A 153 7.05 4.71 14.77
N ASN A 154 6.13 4.86 15.73
CA ASN A 154 6.04 6.03 16.61
C ASN A 154 7.25 6.12 17.57
N LYS A 155 7.67 4.99 18.20
CA LYS A 155 8.84 4.92 19.09
C LYS A 155 10.09 5.49 18.42
N PHE A 156 10.26 5.18 17.14
CA PHE A 156 11.43 5.63 16.38
C PHE A 156 11.15 6.88 15.53
N SER A 157 9.94 7.44 15.56
CA SER A 157 9.52 8.56 14.70
C SER A 157 9.88 8.33 13.23
N ILE A 158 9.41 7.22 12.67
CA ILE A 158 9.56 6.84 11.27
C ILE A 158 8.16 6.83 10.63
N PRO A 159 7.93 7.57 9.53
CA PRO A 159 6.66 7.55 8.83
C PRO A 159 6.34 6.16 8.29
N LEU A 160 5.07 5.76 8.43
CA LEU A 160 4.51 4.52 7.92
C LEU A 160 3.70 4.82 6.66
N ILE A 161 3.90 4.04 5.62
CA ILE A 161 3.13 4.05 4.37
C ILE A 161 2.45 2.68 4.28
N GLU A 162 1.13 2.66 4.24
CA GLU A 162 0.36 1.44 4.03
C GLU A 162 0.22 1.15 2.54
N ASP A 163 0.73 0.01 2.08
CA ASP A 163 0.36 -0.58 0.80
C ASP A 163 -0.88 -1.45 1.01
N ALA A 164 -2.03 -0.84 0.81
CA ALA A 164 -3.35 -1.45 0.97
C ALA A 164 -3.97 -1.86 -0.36
N ALA A 165 -3.16 -2.15 -1.38
CA ALA A 165 -3.61 -2.46 -2.75
C ALA A 165 -4.68 -3.56 -2.81
N GLU A 166 -4.59 -4.56 -1.94
CA GLU A 166 -5.54 -5.68 -1.87
C GLU A 166 -6.50 -5.58 -0.67
N ALA A 167 -6.45 -4.48 0.09
CA ALA A 167 -7.10 -4.39 1.41
C ALA A 167 -8.31 -3.45 1.46
N LEU A 168 -8.81 -2.98 0.31
CA LEU A 168 -10.02 -2.15 0.28
C LEU A 168 -11.22 -2.91 0.86
N GLY A 169 -11.81 -2.37 1.94
CA GLY A 169 -12.89 -3.02 2.69
C GLY A 169 -12.43 -3.87 3.87
N SER A 170 -11.15 -4.24 3.93
CA SER A 170 -10.58 -4.93 5.10
C SER A 170 -10.40 -3.98 6.27
N LYS A 171 -10.53 -4.52 7.48
CA LYS A 171 -10.42 -3.72 8.72
C LYS A 171 -9.50 -4.39 9.72
N TYR A 172 -8.70 -3.60 10.41
CA TYR A 172 -8.04 -3.99 11.64
C TYR A 172 -8.86 -3.49 12.81
N LYS A 173 -9.39 -4.41 13.63
CA LYS A 173 -10.42 -4.11 14.63
C LYS A 173 -11.61 -3.42 13.94
N ASN A 174 -11.86 -2.16 14.16
CA ASN A 174 -12.97 -1.43 13.52
C ASN A 174 -12.51 -0.35 12.55
N GLN A 175 -11.19 -0.17 12.38
CA GLN A 175 -10.63 0.83 11.48
C GLN A 175 -10.30 0.24 10.11
N GLN A 176 -10.69 0.96 9.06
CA GLN A 176 -10.40 0.61 7.67
C GLN A 176 -8.89 0.58 7.44
N LEU A 177 -8.36 -0.45 6.75
CA LEU A 177 -6.96 -0.46 6.31
C LEU A 177 -6.71 0.63 5.26
N GLY A 178 -5.48 1.16 5.25
CA GLY A 178 -5.11 2.33 4.44
C GLY A 178 -5.50 3.67 5.10
N THR A 179 -5.80 3.67 6.42
CA THR A 179 -6.20 4.87 7.17
C THR A 179 -5.49 5.03 8.51
N PHE A 180 -4.41 4.30 8.73
CA PHE A 180 -3.60 4.36 9.96
C PHE A 180 -2.47 5.38 9.87
#